data_314c78080fa4cc13bb816e82de0a4db2
#
_entry.id   314c78080fa4cc13bb816e82de0a4db2
#
_cell.length_a   1.000
_cell.length_b   1.000
_cell.length_c   1.000
_cell.angle_alpha   90.00
_cell.angle_beta   90.00
_cell.angle_gamma   90.00
#
_symmetry.space_group_name_H-M   'P 1'
#
loop_
_entity.id
_entity.type
_entity.pdbx_description
1 polymer ?
#
loop_
_entity_poly.entity_id
_entity_poly.type
_entity_poly.pdbx_seq_one_letter_code
_entity_poly.pdbx_strand_id
1 'polypeptide(L)' 'MTIDKLNILETLVEELLKDTPEEKVVRNCMSAAGIPDSKDPIDRINKVLLALHFEEKDKELTE' A
#
# COMPACT_ATOMS: atom_id res chain seq x y z
N MET A 1 18.46 9.20 -0.43
CA MET A 1 17.11 9.53 -0.87
C MET A 1 16.10 8.55 -0.30
N THR A 2 15.15 9.05 0.43
CA THR A 2 14.15 8.19 1.06
C THR A 2 12.91 8.12 0.19
N ILE A 3 12.41 6.92 -0.03
CA ILE A 3 11.16 6.72 -0.75
C ILE A 3 10.02 6.98 0.23
N ASP A 4 9.11 7.86 -0.18
CA ASP A 4 7.96 8.18 0.64
C ASP A 4 7.01 6.97 0.68
N LYS A 5 6.85 6.39 1.86
CA LYS A 5 6.00 5.23 2.05
C LYS A 5 4.55 5.52 1.68
N LEU A 6 4.10 6.73 1.98
CA LEU A 6 2.75 7.14 1.62
C LEU A 6 2.55 7.11 0.10
N ASN A 7 3.55 7.57 -0.64
CA ASN A 7 3.51 7.56 -2.10
C ASN A 7 3.43 6.14 -2.65
N ILE A 8 4.19 5.22 -2.05
CA ILE A 8 4.14 3.80 -2.43
C ILE A 8 2.75 3.22 -2.18
N LEU A 9 2.16 3.54 -1.04
CA LEU A 9 0.84 3.04 -0.70
C LEU A 9 -0.23 3.59 -1.62
N GLU A 10 -0.12 4.86 -2.01
CA GLU A 10 -1.05 5.45 -2.96
C GLU A 10 -0.96 4.78 -4.33
N THR A 11 0.26 4.52 -4.78
CA THR A 11 0.48 3.81 -6.04
C THR A 11 -0.13 2.40 -5.97
N LEU A 12 0.04 1.74 -4.85
CA LEU A 12 -0.49 0.40 -4.64
C LEU A 12 -2.03 0.41 -4.70
N VAL A 13 -2.66 1.38 -4.05
CA VAL A 13 -4.12 1.51 -4.09
C VAL A 13 -4.60 1.72 -5.52
N GLU A 14 -3.94 2.59 -6.26
CA GLU A 14 -4.29 2.84 -7.66
C GLU A 14 -4.20 1.57 -8.49
N GLU A 15 -3.16 0.78 -8.26
CA GLU A 15 -3.00 -0.47 -9.00
C GLU A 15 -4.11 -1.46 -8.65
N LEU A 16 -4.47 -1.55 -7.39
CA LEU A 16 -5.51 -2.46 -6.93
C LEU A 16 -6.90 -2.08 -7.44
N LEU A 17 -7.12 -0.81 -7.77
CA LEU A 17 -8.39 -0.33 -8.29
C LEU A 17 -8.56 -0.55 -9.78
N LYS A 18 -7.53 -0.98 -10.48
CA LYS A 18 -7.62 -1.28 -11.91
C LYS A 18 -8.43 -2.54 -12.13
N ASP A 19 -9.03 -2.64 -13.31
CA ASP A 19 -9.80 -3.84 -13.68
C ASP A 19 -8.93 -5.10 -13.63
N THR A 20 -7.70 -4.97 -14.08
CA THR A 20 -6.74 -6.09 -14.07
C THR A 20 -5.44 -5.63 -13.42
N PRO A 21 -5.38 -5.65 -12.09
CA PRO A 21 -4.14 -5.25 -11.39
C PRO A 21 -2.98 -6.18 -11.77
N GLU A 22 -1.81 -5.60 -11.97
CA GLU A 22 -0.62 -6.40 -12.26
C GLU A 22 -0.06 -6.96 -10.96
N GLU A 23 -0.06 -8.28 -10.87
CA GLU A 23 0.39 -8.98 -9.68
C GLU A 23 1.81 -8.59 -9.29
N LYS A 24 2.67 -8.46 -10.29
CA LYS A 24 4.06 -8.10 -10.06
C LYS A 24 4.21 -6.73 -9.41
N VAL A 25 3.45 -5.76 -9.92
CA VAL A 25 3.47 -4.40 -9.38
C VAL A 25 2.93 -4.39 -7.96
N VAL A 26 1.83 -5.09 -7.72
CA VAL A 26 1.23 -5.19 -6.40
C VAL A 26 2.21 -5.78 -5.39
N ARG A 27 2.86 -6.88 -5.74
CA ARG A 27 3.83 -7.52 -4.85
C ARG A 27 5.01 -6.62 -4.56
N ASN A 28 5.53 -5.95 -5.58
CA ASN A 28 6.67 -5.06 -5.40
C ASN A 28 6.32 -3.90 -4.47
N CYS A 29 5.15 -3.32 -4.65
CA CYS A 29 4.71 -2.21 -3.80
C CYS A 29 4.47 -2.68 -2.36
N MET A 30 3.86 -3.84 -2.18
CA MET A 30 3.63 -4.39 -0.84
C MET A 30 4.94 -4.67 -0.13
N SER A 31 5.90 -5.25 -0.84
CA SER A 31 7.22 -5.51 -0.29
C SER A 31 7.93 -4.22 0.10
N ALA A 32 7.87 -3.22 -0.76
CA ALA A 32 8.49 -1.93 -0.48
C ALA A 32 7.85 -1.23 0.72
N ALA A 33 6.54 -1.42 0.90
CA ALA A 33 5.82 -0.84 2.03
C ALA A 33 5.90 -1.68 3.31
N GLY A 34 6.49 -2.86 3.22
CA GLY A 34 6.60 -3.75 4.37
C GLY A 34 5.29 -4.44 4.74
N ILE A 35 4.41 -4.60 3.77
CA ILE A 35 3.11 -5.25 3.99
C ILE A 35 3.22 -6.73 3.62
N PRO A 36 2.81 -7.64 4.51
CA PRO A 36 2.82 -9.07 4.17
C PRO A 36 1.88 -9.38 3.02
N ASP A 37 2.33 -10.17 2.08
CA ASP A 37 1.51 -10.58 0.95
C ASP A 37 0.38 -11.49 1.41
N SER A 38 -0.74 -11.41 0.71
CA SER A 38 -1.90 -12.25 1.00
C SER A 38 -2.49 -12.76 -0.30
N LYS A 39 -3.05 -13.95 -0.27
CA LYS A 39 -3.69 -14.55 -1.43
C LYS A 39 -5.12 -14.03 -1.63
N ASP A 40 -5.71 -13.53 -0.57
CA ASP A 40 -7.06 -12.99 -0.62
C ASP A 40 -7.03 -11.53 -1.04
N PRO A 41 -7.63 -11.17 -2.19
CA PRO A 41 -7.63 -9.79 -2.65
C PRO A 41 -8.30 -8.83 -1.67
N ILE A 42 -9.33 -9.28 -0.97
CA ILE A 42 -10.00 -8.44 0.01
C ILE A 42 -9.08 -8.17 1.20
N ASP A 43 -8.37 -9.19 1.65
CA ASP A 43 -7.42 -9.04 2.74
C ASP A 43 -6.27 -8.11 2.34
N ARG A 44 -5.80 -8.20 1.11
CA ARG A 44 -4.79 -7.31 0.57
C ARG A 44 -5.22 -5.86 0.66
N ILE A 45 -6.43 -5.59 0.17
CA ILE A 45 -6.98 -4.24 0.17
C ILE A 45 -7.10 -3.72 1.59
N ASN A 46 -7.60 -4.53 2.50
CA ASN A 46 -7.73 -4.14 3.90
C ASN A 46 -6.38 -3.81 4.52
N LYS A 47 -5.37 -4.62 4.26
CA LYS A 47 -4.03 -4.37 4.79
C LYS A 47 -3.43 -3.08 4.25
N VAL A 48 -3.63 -2.84 2.96
CA VAL A 48 -3.12 -1.63 2.32
C VAL A 48 -3.81 -0.40 2.88
N LEU A 49 -5.13 -0.45 3.00
CA LEU A 49 -5.88 0.68 3.53
C LEU A 49 -5.52 0.96 4.98
N LEU A 50 -5.31 -0.08 5.77
CA LEU A 50 -4.89 0.06 7.14
C LEU A 50 -3.52 0.71 7.24
N ALA A 51 -2.58 0.28 6.41
CA ALA A 51 -1.25 0.86 6.38
C ALA A 51 -1.29 2.32 5.96
N LEU A 52 -2.12 2.63 4.98
CA LEU A 52 -2.28 4.01 4.52
C LEU A 52 -2.84 4.89 5.63
N HIS A 53 -3.82 4.38 6.34
CA HIS A 53 -4.41 5.11 7.47
C HIS A 53 -3.36 5.41 8.54
N PHE A 54 -2.53 4.44 8.88
CA PHE A 54 -1.48 4.64 9.87
C PHE A 54 -0.46 5.68 9.41
N GLU A 55 -0.09 5.67 8.14
CA GLU A 55 0.87 6.63 7.63
C GLU A 55 0.31 8.05 7.65
N GLU A 56 -0.95 8.22 7.30
CA GLU A 56 -1.61 9.52 7.35
C GLU A 56 -1.70 10.04 8.77
N LYS A 57 -2.06 9.17 9.69
CA LYS A 57 -2.19 9.53 11.10
C LYS A 57 -0.85 9.92 11.70
N ASP A 58 0.19 9.17 11.36
CA ASP A 58 1.54 9.45 11.82
C ASP A 58 2.02 10.81 11.33
N LYS A 59 1.69 11.13 10.09
CA LYS A 59 2.03 12.41 9.49
C LYS A 59 1.35 13.57 10.22
N GLU A 60 0.11 13.38 10.62
CA GLU A 60 -0.62 14.38 11.40
C GLU A 60 0.00 14.61 12.77
N LEU A 61 0.45 13.54 13.40
CA LEU A 61 1.02 13.61 14.73
C LEU A 61 2.39 14.28 14.78
N THR A 62 3.08 14.32 13.66
CA THR A 62 4.41 14.90 13.61
C THR A 62 4.42 16.42 13.41
N GLU A 63 3.30 17.02 13.32
CA GLU A 63 3.24 18.47 13.21
C GLU A 63 3.69 19.19 14.48
#